data_dbd756c02bd787e5daed71b425fb5f45
#
_entry.id   dbd756c02bd787e5daed71b425fb5f45
#
_cell.length_a   1.000
_cell.length_b   1.000
_cell.length_c   1.000
_cell.angle_alpha   90.00
_cell.angle_beta   90.00
_cell.angle_gamma   90.00
#
_symmetry.space_group_name_H-M   'P 1'
#
loop_
_entity.id
_entity.type
_entity.pdbx_description
1 polymer ?
#
loop_
_entity_poly.entity_id
_entity_poly.type
_entity_poly.pdbx_seq_one_letter_code
_entity_poly.pdbx_strand_id
1 'polypeptide(L)'
;MQKYSVFSLIKNAFKGHSDWDVAWKDPTPKKEYDVIIIGGGGHGLATAYYIAKEHNITNVAIVDKGWIGGGNVGRNTTIVRSNYMHDENGLFSEFGMDLWRSMSQELNFNVMFSPRGIINLAHSDAQMNVYSRRGNSMRLNGIDAVLLQRDDVRKFIPMADFSENVRFPIFGGLMQPSAGTARLDGVAWGYARQADSMGVDIIQHCEVTGFDVDNGKIKGIQTSKGNIKAKKIGLCVAGSTNILAEMLNMKLPVETHLLQACVSEPIKPIFDHVVTFGAGHFYVSQSDKGEMVMGGDLDGYNSYAQRGNLPTLQPVSYTHLTLPTTPYV
;
A
#
# COMPACT_ATOMS: atom_id res chain seq x y z
N MET A 1 3.30 21.09 -16.27
CA MET A 1 3.66 20.72 -14.88
C MET A 1 4.85 21.54 -14.42
N GLN A 2 4.73 22.22 -13.28
CA GLN A 2 5.89 22.90 -12.69
C GLN A 2 6.88 21.83 -12.19
N LYS A 3 8.07 21.82 -12.77
CA LYS A 3 9.15 20.98 -12.24
C LYS A 3 9.69 21.65 -10.98
N TYR A 4 9.79 20.92 -9.88
CA TYR A 4 10.51 21.39 -8.71
C TYR A 4 11.98 21.56 -9.09
N SER A 5 12.47 22.79 -9.02
CA SER A 5 13.85 23.13 -9.34
C SER A 5 14.41 24.07 -8.26
N VAL A 6 15.73 24.16 -8.19
CA VAL A 6 16.40 25.09 -7.27
C VAL A 6 15.91 26.53 -7.53
N PHE A 7 15.72 26.92 -8.78
CA PHE A 7 15.19 28.24 -9.12
C PHE A 7 13.76 28.46 -8.64
N SER A 8 12.91 27.42 -8.67
CA SER A 8 11.57 27.47 -8.10
C SER A 8 11.60 27.66 -6.59
N LEU A 9 12.49 26.92 -5.89
CA LEU A 9 12.67 27.07 -4.44
C LEU A 9 13.12 28.50 -4.07
N ILE A 10 14.12 29.04 -4.78
CA ILE A 10 14.64 30.41 -4.55
C ILE A 10 13.52 31.43 -4.79
N LYS A 11 12.81 31.32 -5.91
CA LYS A 11 11.69 32.22 -6.24
C LYS A 11 10.62 32.22 -5.14
N ASN A 12 10.23 31.03 -4.68
CA ASN A 12 9.21 30.89 -3.64
C ASN A 12 9.71 31.34 -2.25
N ALA A 13 11.00 31.15 -1.95
CA ALA A 13 11.61 31.68 -0.73
C ALA A 13 11.52 33.22 -0.68
N PHE A 14 11.84 33.92 -1.77
CA PHE A 14 11.68 35.38 -1.84
C PHE A 14 10.23 35.87 -1.70
N LYS A 15 9.25 35.00 -2.01
CA LYS A 15 7.81 35.28 -1.83
C LYS A 15 7.28 34.81 -0.47
N GLY A 16 8.12 34.39 0.45
CA GLY A 16 7.73 33.87 1.75
C GLY A 16 6.92 32.57 1.69
N HIS A 17 7.08 31.82 0.60
CA HIS A 17 6.34 30.55 0.34
C HIS A 17 4.81 30.69 0.35
N SER A 18 4.27 31.88 0.04
CA SER A 18 2.84 32.17 0.09
C SER A 18 2.05 31.78 -1.18
N ASP A 19 2.75 31.63 -2.30
CA ASP A 19 2.15 31.48 -3.64
C ASP A 19 2.38 30.07 -4.23
N TRP A 20 2.37 29.03 -3.43
CA TRP A 20 2.45 27.68 -3.96
C TRP A 20 1.15 27.29 -4.64
N ASP A 21 1.25 26.75 -5.86
CA ASP A 21 0.10 26.13 -6.51
C ASP A 21 -0.41 24.95 -5.67
N VAL A 22 -1.71 24.74 -5.68
CA VAL A 22 -2.31 23.54 -5.08
C VAL A 22 -1.73 22.28 -5.74
N ALA A 23 -1.52 21.24 -4.94
CA ALA A 23 -0.93 20.00 -5.43
C ALA A 23 -1.81 19.28 -6.47
N TRP A 24 -3.11 19.37 -6.33
CA TRP A 24 -4.16 18.99 -7.27
C TRP A 24 -5.41 19.83 -6.99
N LYS A 25 -6.27 19.94 -8.01
CA LYS A 25 -7.54 20.65 -7.89
C LYS A 25 -8.60 19.72 -7.29
N ASP A 26 -9.62 20.32 -6.67
CA ASP A 26 -10.86 19.66 -6.26
C ASP A 26 -12.05 20.38 -6.92
N PRO A 27 -12.25 20.18 -8.22
CA PRO A 27 -13.24 20.93 -8.99
C PRO A 27 -14.67 20.44 -8.70
N THR A 28 -15.64 21.27 -9.01
CA THR A 28 -17.02 20.81 -9.13
C THR A 28 -17.12 19.82 -10.28
N PRO A 29 -17.82 18.68 -10.10
CA PRO A 29 -17.97 17.69 -11.17
C PRO A 29 -18.55 18.28 -12.45
N LYS A 30 -18.02 17.89 -13.61
CA LYS A 30 -18.65 18.09 -14.90
C LYS A 30 -19.91 17.22 -15.01
N LYS A 31 -20.78 17.53 -15.94
CA LYS A 31 -21.99 16.75 -16.18
C LYS A 31 -21.72 15.37 -16.82
N GLU A 32 -20.58 15.23 -17.52
CA GLU A 32 -20.23 14.02 -18.24
C GLU A 32 -18.71 13.83 -18.35
N TYR A 33 -18.26 12.58 -18.22
CA TYR A 33 -16.89 12.13 -18.42
C TYR A 33 -16.81 10.92 -19.34
N ASP A 34 -15.67 10.70 -19.97
CA ASP A 34 -15.42 9.47 -20.72
C ASP A 34 -15.23 8.29 -19.76
N VAL A 35 -14.52 8.52 -18.64
CA VAL A 35 -14.26 7.53 -17.61
C VAL A 35 -14.47 8.15 -16.24
N ILE A 36 -15.14 7.43 -15.35
CA ILE A 36 -15.18 7.73 -13.92
C ILE A 36 -14.51 6.59 -13.17
N ILE A 37 -13.55 6.92 -12.32
CA ILE A 37 -12.93 5.99 -11.37
C ILE A 37 -13.49 6.28 -9.98
N ILE A 38 -14.14 5.30 -9.40
CA ILE A 38 -14.68 5.39 -8.04
C ILE A 38 -13.62 4.87 -7.08
N GLY A 39 -13.14 5.72 -6.19
CA GLY A 39 -12.09 5.45 -5.21
C GLY A 39 -10.77 6.12 -5.57
N GLY A 40 -10.39 7.15 -4.79
CA GLY A 40 -9.14 7.91 -4.90
C GLY A 40 -7.98 7.30 -4.09
N GLY A 41 -7.95 5.98 -3.95
CA GLY A 41 -6.82 5.23 -3.41
C GLY A 41 -5.69 5.04 -4.42
N GLY A 42 -4.63 4.33 -4.03
CA GLY A 42 -3.46 4.10 -4.90
C GLY A 42 -3.81 3.50 -6.26
N HIS A 43 -4.68 2.49 -6.31
CA HIS A 43 -5.11 1.88 -7.56
C HIS A 43 -5.95 2.82 -8.44
N GLY A 44 -6.90 3.54 -7.86
CA GLY A 44 -7.74 4.45 -8.64
C GLY A 44 -6.94 5.61 -9.23
N LEU A 45 -6.06 6.20 -8.44
CA LEU A 45 -5.18 7.29 -8.89
C LEU A 45 -4.20 6.81 -9.98
N ALA A 46 -3.58 5.64 -9.79
CA ALA A 46 -2.70 5.05 -10.80
C ALA A 46 -3.47 4.72 -12.09
N THR A 47 -4.67 4.13 -11.97
CA THR A 47 -5.51 3.81 -13.13
C THR A 47 -5.82 5.08 -13.95
N ALA A 48 -6.27 6.14 -13.29
CA ALA A 48 -6.57 7.40 -13.98
C ALA A 48 -5.33 8.02 -14.62
N TYR A 49 -4.19 7.98 -13.91
CA TYR A 49 -2.91 8.45 -14.44
C TYR A 49 -2.49 7.71 -15.70
N TYR A 50 -2.50 6.36 -15.67
CA TYR A 50 -2.10 5.56 -16.83
C TYR A 50 -3.10 5.63 -17.98
N ILE A 51 -4.40 5.76 -17.72
CA ILE A 51 -5.40 6.04 -18.77
C ILE A 51 -5.08 7.36 -19.50
N ALA A 52 -4.74 8.40 -18.75
CA ALA A 52 -4.38 9.68 -19.34
C ALA A 52 -3.04 9.61 -20.08
N LYS A 53 -2.02 8.98 -19.45
CA LYS A 53 -0.66 8.91 -19.98
C LYS A 53 -0.54 8.03 -21.23
N GLU A 54 -1.06 6.80 -21.17
CA GLU A 54 -0.82 5.78 -22.21
C GLU A 54 -1.89 5.81 -23.31
N HIS A 55 -3.10 6.26 -22.99
CA HIS A 55 -4.23 6.26 -23.92
C HIS A 55 -4.70 7.67 -24.33
N ASN A 56 -4.09 8.72 -23.77
CA ASN A 56 -4.47 10.12 -24.02
C ASN A 56 -5.97 10.40 -23.76
N ILE A 57 -6.58 9.66 -22.83
CA ILE A 57 -7.95 9.87 -22.37
C ILE A 57 -7.88 10.74 -21.12
N THR A 58 -8.18 12.03 -21.25
CA THR A 58 -8.01 13.03 -20.18
C THR A 58 -9.33 13.51 -19.57
N ASN A 59 -10.48 13.28 -20.26
CA ASN A 59 -11.78 13.59 -19.69
C ASN A 59 -12.19 12.47 -18.69
N VAL A 60 -11.41 12.38 -17.61
CA VAL A 60 -11.52 11.37 -16.56
C VAL A 60 -11.82 12.07 -15.24
N ALA A 61 -12.72 11.50 -14.44
CA ALA A 61 -12.91 11.89 -13.05
C ALA A 61 -12.50 10.76 -12.11
N ILE A 62 -11.88 11.12 -11.00
CA ILE A 62 -11.77 10.29 -9.80
C ILE A 62 -12.76 10.86 -8.79
N VAL A 63 -13.65 10.01 -8.25
CA VAL A 63 -14.57 10.39 -7.17
C VAL A 63 -14.26 9.59 -5.93
N ASP A 64 -14.11 10.27 -4.80
CA ASP A 64 -13.83 9.62 -3.52
C ASP A 64 -14.75 10.19 -2.43
N LYS A 65 -15.32 9.32 -1.59
CA LYS A 65 -16.18 9.74 -0.48
C LYS A 65 -15.44 10.51 0.62
N GLY A 66 -14.15 10.31 0.73
CA GLY A 66 -13.26 11.00 1.66
C GLY A 66 -12.26 11.90 0.91
N TRP A 67 -11.01 11.78 1.25
CA TRP A 67 -9.91 12.56 0.68
C TRP A 67 -8.78 11.65 0.20
N ILE A 68 -7.90 12.17 -0.65
CA ILE A 68 -6.74 11.43 -1.15
C ILE A 68 -5.82 11.01 0.01
N GLY A 69 -5.57 9.71 0.12
CA GLY A 69 -4.80 9.13 1.22
C GLY A 69 -5.65 8.75 2.44
N GLY A 70 -6.94 9.09 2.49
CA GLY A 70 -7.82 8.80 3.64
C GLY A 70 -8.21 7.33 3.79
N GLY A 71 -8.05 6.52 2.75
CA GLY A 71 -8.37 5.08 2.74
C GLY A 71 -7.18 4.19 3.09
N ASN A 72 -7.20 2.95 2.58
CA ASN A 72 -6.17 1.95 2.86
C ASN A 72 -4.75 2.40 2.46
N VAL A 73 -4.61 3.22 1.41
CA VAL A 73 -3.31 3.70 0.96
C VAL A 73 -2.59 4.53 2.02
N GLY A 74 -3.30 5.33 2.80
CA GLY A 74 -2.71 6.11 3.90
C GLY A 74 -2.61 5.35 5.24
N ARG A 75 -3.15 4.13 5.31
CA ARG A 75 -3.13 3.26 6.50
C ARG A 75 -2.33 1.98 6.30
N ASN A 76 -1.59 1.89 5.23
CA ASN A 76 -0.83 0.72 4.86
C ASN A 76 0.49 0.67 5.64
N THR A 77 1.00 -0.53 5.85
CA THR A 77 2.29 -0.79 6.51
C THR A 77 3.48 -0.74 5.56
N THR A 78 3.24 -0.29 4.33
CA THR A 78 4.25 0.18 3.37
C THR A 78 5.20 -0.86 2.79
N ILE A 79 5.00 -2.14 2.99
CA ILE A 79 5.89 -3.20 2.51
C ILE A 79 5.72 -3.42 1.01
N VAL A 80 6.79 -3.24 0.26
CA VAL A 80 6.87 -3.46 -1.19
C VAL A 80 7.78 -4.67 -1.45
N ARG A 81 7.24 -5.70 -2.13
CA ARG A 81 7.94 -6.97 -2.32
C ARG A 81 7.38 -7.79 -3.48
N SER A 82 8.18 -8.71 -4.03
CA SER A 82 7.76 -9.69 -5.04
C SER A 82 8.05 -11.14 -4.63
N ASN A 83 8.33 -11.38 -3.37
CA ASN A 83 8.78 -12.67 -2.83
C ASN A 83 7.67 -13.72 -2.73
N TYR A 84 6.96 -13.96 -3.82
CA TYR A 84 5.89 -14.95 -3.91
C TYR A 84 6.41 -16.29 -4.46
N MET A 85 5.68 -17.36 -4.12
CA MET A 85 6.05 -18.72 -4.53
C MET A 85 5.47 -19.08 -5.90
N HIS A 86 4.27 -18.61 -6.20
CA HIS A 86 3.59 -18.89 -7.47
C HIS A 86 4.07 -17.92 -8.55
N ASP A 87 4.35 -18.45 -9.73
CA ASP A 87 4.98 -17.72 -10.83
C ASP A 87 4.16 -16.50 -11.24
N GLU A 88 2.84 -16.64 -11.37
CA GLU A 88 1.96 -15.54 -11.79
C GLU A 88 2.03 -14.37 -10.80
N ASN A 89 2.01 -14.68 -9.50
CA ASN A 89 2.11 -13.67 -8.45
C ASN A 89 3.51 -13.06 -8.38
N GLY A 90 4.54 -13.88 -8.56
CA GLY A 90 5.93 -13.45 -8.60
C GLY A 90 6.18 -12.47 -9.75
N LEU A 91 5.87 -12.87 -10.97
CA LEU A 91 6.05 -12.06 -12.17
C LEU A 91 5.22 -10.77 -12.16
N PHE A 92 3.96 -10.84 -11.75
CA PHE A 92 3.11 -9.65 -11.60
C PHE A 92 3.69 -8.67 -10.58
N SER A 93 4.17 -9.17 -9.45
CA SER A 93 4.72 -8.31 -8.39
C SER A 93 6.10 -7.78 -8.75
N GLU A 94 6.93 -8.54 -9.50
CA GLU A 94 8.23 -8.04 -9.98
C GLU A 94 8.05 -6.94 -11.03
N PHE A 95 7.07 -7.06 -11.92
CA PHE A 95 6.67 -5.94 -12.77
C PHE A 95 6.31 -4.70 -11.93
N GLY A 96 5.59 -4.89 -10.82
CA GLY A 96 5.33 -3.83 -9.84
C GLY A 96 6.62 -3.26 -9.25
N MET A 97 7.62 -4.10 -8.93
CA MET A 97 8.92 -3.63 -8.42
C MET A 97 9.65 -2.74 -9.42
N ASP A 98 9.57 -3.03 -10.72
CA ASP A 98 10.15 -2.18 -11.76
C ASP A 98 9.48 -0.80 -11.79
N LEU A 99 8.17 -0.74 -11.65
CA LEU A 99 7.46 0.52 -11.51
C LEU A 99 7.90 1.28 -10.26
N TRP A 100 8.09 0.61 -9.12
CA TRP A 100 8.56 1.24 -7.87
C TRP A 100 9.94 1.87 -8.01
N ARG A 101 10.87 1.21 -8.72
CA ARG A 101 12.24 1.72 -8.95
C ARG A 101 12.26 3.03 -9.73
N SER A 102 11.35 3.20 -10.69
CA SER A 102 11.26 4.40 -11.54
C SER A 102 10.25 5.46 -11.07
N MET A 103 9.35 5.10 -10.16
CA MET A 103 8.16 5.89 -9.81
C MET A 103 8.46 7.33 -9.37
N SER A 104 9.50 7.54 -8.55
CA SER A 104 9.85 8.89 -8.09
C SER A 104 10.26 9.81 -9.24
N GLN A 105 10.94 9.28 -10.24
CA GLN A 105 11.34 10.04 -11.44
C GLN A 105 10.13 10.27 -12.36
N GLU A 106 9.34 9.23 -12.59
CA GLU A 106 8.16 9.26 -13.44
C GLU A 106 7.12 10.25 -12.91
N LEU A 107 6.82 10.21 -11.62
CA LEU A 107 5.88 11.11 -11.00
C LEU A 107 6.46 12.49 -10.67
N ASN A 108 7.76 12.70 -10.85
CA ASN A 108 8.47 13.88 -10.36
C ASN A 108 8.07 14.21 -8.91
N PHE A 109 8.04 13.18 -8.07
CA PHE A 109 7.62 13.23 -6.69
C PHE A 109 8.28 12.09 -5.90
N ASN A 110 8.98 12.41 -4.82
CA ASN A 110 9.66 11.39 -4.02
C ASN A 110 8.66 10.54 -3.24
N VAL A 111 8.49 9.29 -3.67
CA VAL A 111 7.66 8.30 -3.00
C VAL A 111 8.38 7.60 -1.85
N MET A 112 9.62 7.98 -1.59
CA MET A 112 10.47 7.44 -0.52
C MET A 112 10.56 5.91 -0.55
N PHE A 113 10.65 5.33 -1.75
CA PHE A 113 10.92 3.91 -1.88
C PHE A 113 12.35 3.61 -1.40
N SER A 114 12.46 2.76 -0.39
CA SER A 114 13.71 2.36 0.24
C SER A 114 13.87 0.84 0.12
N PRO A 115 14.72 0.36 -0.80
CA PRO A 115 15.00 -1.07 -0.97
C PRO A 115 15.92 -1.55 0.16
N ARG A 116 15.34 -1.85 1.30
CA ARG A 116 16.06 -2.27 2.52
C ARG A 116 15.96 -3.76 2.81
N GLY A 117 15.31 -4.52 1.93
CA GLY A 117 15.11 -5.95 2.04
C GLY A 117 13.97 -6.36 2.97
N ILE A 118 13.47 -7.57 2.72
CA ILE A 118 12.53 -8.28 3.60
C ILE A 118 13.10 -9.64 3.99
N ILE A 119 13.02 -10.00 5.26
CA ILE A 119 13.46 -11.28 5.79
C ILE A 119 12.24 -12.02 6.33
N ASN A 120 11.93 -13.16 5.72
CA ASN A 120 10.93 -14.08 6.24
C ASN A 120 11.62 -15.10 7.16
N LEU A 121 11.35 -15.03 8.47
CA LEU A 121 11.96 -15.92 9.45
C LEU A 121 11.33 -17.32 9.40
N ALA A 122 12.18 -18.33 9.45
CA ALA A 122 11.79 -19.72 9.61
C ALA A 122 11.99 -20.18 11.07
N HIS A 123 11.02 -20.87 11.62
CA HIS A 123 10.99 -21.35 12.99
C HIS A 123 11.01 -22.88 13.08
N SER A 124 11.27 -23.57 11.96
CA SER A 124 11.43 -25.01 11.88
C SER A 124 12.13 -25.41 10.57
N ASP A 125 12.66 -26.65 10.54
CA ASP A 125 13.22 -27.23 9.31
C ASP A 125 12.18 -27.34 8.19
N ALA A 126 10.92 -27.64 8.53
CA ALA A 126 9.83 -27.68 7.56
C ALA A 126 9.65 -26.30 6.86
N GLN A 127 9.71 -25.21 7.61
CA GLN A 127 9.65 -23.86 7.05
C GLN A 127 10.90 -23.53 6.23
N MET A 128 12.09 -23.95 6.65
CA MET A 128 13.32 -23.80 5.84
C MET A 128 13.20 -24.52 4.50
N ASN A 129 12.63 -25.74 4.47
CA ASN A 129 12.38 -26.48 3.25
C ASN A 129 11.38 -25.76 2.33
N VAL A 130 10.33 -25.16 2.88
CA VAL A 130 9.38 -24.32 2.12
C VAL A 130 10.09 -23.10 1.54
N TYR A 131 10.91 -22.42 2.34
CA TYR A 131 11.64 -21.24 1.90
C TYR A 131 12.73 -21.56 0.87
N SER A 132 13.36 -22.71 0.94
CA SER A 132 14.28 -23.18 -0.09
C SER A 132 13.57 -23.33 -1.45
N ARG A 133 12.40 -24.00 -1.47
CA ARG A 133 11.59 -24.14 -2.70
C ARG A 133 11.10 -22.77 -3.21
N ARG A 134 10.58 -21.91 -2.31
CA ARG A 134 10.14 -20.57 -2.65
C ARG A 134 11.30 -19.72 -3.22
N GLY A 135 12.47 -19.74 -2.60
CA GLY A 135 13.64 -19.02 -3.08
C GLY A 135 14.12 -19.54 -4.46
N ASN A 136 13.98 -20.85 -4.73
CA ASN A 136 14.26 -21.40 -6.05
C ASN A 136 13.26 -20.89 -7.10
N SER A 137 11.96 -20.94 -6.82
CA SER A 137 10.93 -20.38 -7.71
C SER A 137 11.16 -18.89 -7.97
N MET A 138 11.46 -18.11 -6.94
CA MET A 138 11.78 -16.69 -7.10
C MET A 138 12.96 -16.49 -8.08
N ARG A 139 14.07 -17.20 -7.88
CA ARG A 139 15.25 -17.07 -8.76
C ARG A 139 14.97 -17.50 -10.19
N LEU A 140 14.15 -18.53 -10.41
CA LEU A 140 13.74 -18.96 -11.76
C LEU A 140 12.93 -17.85 -12.46
N ASN A 141 12.20 -17.04 -11.72
CA ASN A 141 11.43 -15.91 -12.22
C ASN A 141 12.22 -14.58 -12.23
N GLY A 142 13.54 -14.62 -12.04
CA GLY A 142 14.39 -13.42 -12.03
C GLY A 142 14.32 -12.58 -10.77
N ILE A 143 13.63 -13.03 -9.73
CA ILE A 143 13.48 -12.34 -8.45
C ILE A 143 14.65 -12.69 -7.53
N ASP A 144 15.28 -11.69 -6.96
CA ASP A 144 16.39 -11.90 -6.03
C ASP A 144 15.92 -12.59 -4.73
N ALA A 145 16.65 -13.65 -4.36
CA ALA A 145 16.33 -14.45 -3.19
C ALA A 145 17.60 -15.05 -2.57
N VAL A 146 17.74 -14.87 -1.27
CA VAL A 146 18.85 -15.41 -0.48
C VAL A 146 18.31 -16.26 0.65
N LEU A 147 18.67 -17.55 0.68
CA LEU A 147 18.36 -18.40 1.83
C LEU A 147 19.40 -18.14 2.92
N LEU A 148 18.95 -17.71 4.07
CA LEU A 148 19.79 -17.35 5.22
C LEU A 148 19.78 -18.48 6.23
N GLN A 149 20.97 -18.88 6.70
CA GLN A 149 21.12 -19.72 7.87
C GLN A 149 20.92 -18.89 9.14
N ARG A 150 20.74 -19.54 10.29
CA ARG A 150 20.50 -18.90 11.59
C ARG A 150 21.53 -17.81 11.91
N ASP A 151 22.82 -18.08 11.70
CA ASP A 151 23.90 -17.13 11.98
C ASP A 151 23.94 -15.96 10.99
N ASP A 152 23.43 -16.15 9.77
CA ASP A 152 23.27 -15.04 8.83
C ASP A 152 22.12 -14.14 9.25
N VAL A 153 20.98 -14.70 9.67
CA VAL A 153 19.87 -13.91 10.22
C VAL A 153 20.32 -13.06 11.39
N ARG A 154 21.17 -13.61 12.29
CA ARG A 154 21.71 -12.88 13.44
C ARG A 154 22.49 -11.62 13.05
N LYS A 155 23.17 -11.63 11.89
CA LYS A 155 23.91 -10.44 11.41
C LYS A 155 22.94 -9.31 10.99
N PHE A 156 21.77 -9.64 10.47
CA PHE A 156 20.78 -8.67 10.00
C PHE A 156 19.87 -8.14 11.13
N ILE A 157 19.54 -8.98 12.10
CA ILE A 157 18.65 -8.65 13.22
C ILE A 157 19.28 -9.05 14.57
N PRO A 158 20.40 -8.47 14.96
CA PRO A 158 21.17 -8.87 16.15
C PRO A 158 20.41 -8.70 17.47
N MET A 159 19.31 -7.89 17.48
CA MET A 159 18.45 -7.69 18.65
C MET A 159 17.44 -8.81 18.86
N ALA A 160 17.26 -9.73 17.91
CA ALA A 160 16.34 -10.85 18.07
C ALA A 160 16.92 -11.86 19.09
N ASP A 161 16.02 -12.54 19.80
CA ASP A 161 16.44 -13.60 20.71
C ASP A 161 16.73 -14.90 19.95
N PHE A 162 17.99 -15.32 20.01
CA PHE A 162 18.47 -16.56 19.40
C PHE A 162 18.70 -17.68 20.44
N SER A 163 18.18 -17.56 21.65
CA SER A 163 18.25 -18.65 22.62
C SER A 163 17.42 -19.86 22.17
N GLU A 164 17.73 -21.03 22.74
CA GLU A 164 17.01 -22.26 22.41
C GLU A 164 15.65 -22.37 23.13
N ASN A 165 15.47 -21.60 24.18
CA ASN A 165 14.29 -21.67 25.05
C ASN A 165 13.15 -20.73 24.64
N VAL A 166 13.27 -20.04 23.52
CA VAL A 166 12.20 -19.18 23.01
C VAL A 166 11.08 -20.00 22.38
N ARG A 167 9.84 -19.51 22.51
CA ARG A 167 8.66 -20.19 21.96
C ARG A 167 8.75 -20.45 20.44
N PHE A 168 9.41 -19.55 19.70
CA PHE A 168 9.59 -19.64 18.25
C PHE A 168 11.07 -19.46 17.90
N PRO A 169 11.90 -20.51 18.05
CA PRO A 169 13.33 -20.41 17.76
C PRO A 169 13.56 -20.09 16.28
N ILE A 170 14.60 -19.31 16.00
CA ILE A 170 14.96 -18.95 14.64
C ILE A 170 15.89 -20.00 14.06
N PHE A 171 15.48 -20.67 12.99
CA PHE A 171 16.25 -21.67 12.23
C PHE A 171 16.99 -21.05 11.05
N GLY A 172 16.47 -19.97 10.50
CA GLY A 172 17.01 -19.28 9.34
C GLY A 172 15.95 -18.36 8.74
N GLY A 173 16.05 -18.09 7.45
CA GLY A 173 15.09 -17.24 6.77
C GLY A 173 15.28 -17.19 5.26
N LEU A 174 14.33 -16.56 4.60
CA LEU A 174 14.40 -16.21 3.19
C LEU A 174 14.39 -14.69 3.07
N MET A 175 15.45 -14.14 2.47
CA MET A 175 15.57 -12.71 2.22
C MET A 175 15.31 -12.40 0.75
N GLN A 176 14.55 -11.33 0.49
CA GLN A 176 14.53 -10.62 -0.78
C GLN A 176 15.21 -9.27 -0.59
N PRO A 177 16.45 -9.09 -1.09
CA PRO A 177 17.21 -7.86 -0.90
C PRO A 177 16.59 -6.63 -1.55
N SER A 178 15.99 -6.76 -2.75
CA SER A 178 15.40 -5.65 -3.49
C SER A 178 14.05 -5.17 -2.94
N ALA A 179 13.40 -5.94 -2.08
CA ALA A 179 12.19 -5.53 -1.38
C ALA A 179 12.46 -4.37 -0.42
N GLY A 180 11.42 -3.70 0.02
CA GLY A 180 11.61 -2.58 0.93
C GLY A 180 10.32 -1.95 1.42
N THR A 181 10.41 -0.69 1.73
CA THR A 181 9.28 0.13 2.17
C THR A 181 9.14 1.36 1.31
N ALA A 182 7.93 1.91 1.24
CA ALA A 182 7.65 3.16 0.54
C ALA A 182 6.64 3.98 1.35
N ARG A 183 6.57 5.28 1.08
CA ARG A 183 5.57 6.13 1.69
C ARG A 183 4.33 6.18 0.82
N LEU A 184 3.33 5.34 1.13
CA LEU A 184 2.18 5.12 0.25
C LEU A 184 1.22 6.32 0.16
N ASP A 185 1.12 7.17 1.17
CA ASP A 185 0.47 8.48 1.07
C ASP A 185 1.19 9.36 0.04
N GLY A 186 2.53 9.38 0.06
CA GLY A 186 3.35 10.06 -0.95
C GLY A 186 3.12 9.52 -2.37
N VAL A 187 2.94 8.21 -2.53
CA VAL A 187 2.55 7.59 -3.81
C VAL A 187 1.20 8.12 -4.30
N ALA A 188 0.20 8.13 -3.42
CA ALA A 188 -1.12 8.66 -3.76
C ALA A 188 -1.04 10.13 -4.18
N TRP A 189 -0.30 10.95 -3.46
CA TRP A 189 -0.10 12.37 -3.79
C TRP A 189 0.68 12.56 -5.10
N GLY A 190 1.69 11.74 -5.36
CA GLY A 190 2.43 11.76 -6.61
C GLY A 190 1.54 11.48 -7.82
N TYR A 191 0.75 10.41 -7.77
CA TYR A 191 -0.21 10.09 -8.82
C TYR A 191 -1.30 11.15 -8.95
N ALA A 192 -1.85 11.67 -7.85
CA ALA A 192 -2.86 12.73 -7.88
C ALA A 192 -2.35 13.98 -8.60
N ARG A 193 -1.14 14.44 -8.25
CA ARG A 193 -0.49 15.58 -8.93
C ARG A 193 -0.33 15.36 -10.44
N GLN A 194 0.15 14.17 -10.80
CA GLN A 194 0.38 13.88 -12.22
C GLN A 194 -0.94 13.77 -12.99
N ALA A 195 -1.92 13.06 -12.46
CA ALA A 195 -3.24 12.92 -13.06
C ALA A 195 -3.92 14.29 -13.25
N ASP A 196 -3.93 15.13 -12.21
CA ASP A 196 -4.48 16.50 -12.30
C ASP A 196 -3.77 17.34 -13.38
N SER A 197 -2.43 17.25 -13.48
CA SER A 197 -1.66 17.97 -14.49
C SER A 197 -1.96 17.55 -15.92
N MET A 198 -2.52 16.35 -16.11
CA MET A 198 -2.96 15.81 -17.40
C MET A 198 -4.44 16.10 -17.69
N GLY A 199 -5.15 16.79 -16.79
CA GLY A 199 -6.54 17.16 -16.97
C GLY A 199 -7.57 16.22 -16.34
N VAL A 200 -7.12 15.26 -15.53
CA VAL A 200 -8.01 14.40 -14.73
C VAL A 200 -8.59 15.23 -13.58
N ASP A 201 -9.91 15.20 -13.41
CA ASP A 201 -10.59 15.85 -12.29
C ASP A 201 -10.57 14.94 -11.06
N ILE A 202 -10.06 15.43 -9.93
CA ILE A 202 -10.04 14.71 -8.65
C ILE A 202 -11.07 15.34 -7.73
N ILE A 203 -12.14 14.61 -7.45
CA ILE A 203 -13.32 15.11 -6.74
C ILE A 203 -13.41 14.39 -5.39
N GLN A 204 -12.96 15.07 -4.36
CA GLN A 204 -12.99 14.58 -2.98
C GLN A 204 -14.34 14.85 -2.33
N HIS A 205 -14.63 14.18 -1.19
CA HIS A 205 -15.89 14.32 -0.47
C HIS A 205 -17.12 14.17 -1.39
N CYS A 206 -17.03 13.22 -2.32
CA CYS A 206 -18.04 12.91 -3.31
C CYS A 206 -18.41 11.42 -3.22
N GLU A 207 -19.40 11.12 -2.40
CA GLU A 207 -19.85 9.75 -2.19
C GLU A 207 -20.78 9.29 -3.33
N VAL A 208 -20.51 8.10 -3.88
CA VAL A 208 -21.40 7.44 -4.83
C VAL A 208 -22.52 6.79 -4.04
N THR A 209 -23.75 7.16 -4.36
CA THR A 209 -24.98 6.70 -3.69
C THR A 209 -25.84 5.79 -4.57
N GLY A 210 -25.50 5.67 -5.87
CA GLY A 210 -26.19 4.82 -6.81
C GLY A 210 -25.62 4.89 -8.22
N PHE A 211 -26.23 4.13 -9.12
CA PHE A 211 -25.86 4.07 -10.53
C PHE A 211 -27.07 4.32 -11.42
N ASP A 212 -26.86 5.03 -12.52
CA ASP A 212 -27.86 5.17 -13.57
C ASP A 212 -27.68 4.03 -14.57
N VAL A 213 -28.66 3.13 -14.63
CA VAL A 213 -28.65 1.95 -15.50
C VAL A 213 -29.80 2.05 -16.49
N ASP A 214 -29.50 1.91 -17.77
CA ASP A 214 -30.46 1.87 -18.85
C ASP A 214 -30.24 0.64 -19.75
N ASN A 215 -31.23 -0.21 -19.90
CA ASN A 215 -31.17 -1.45 -20.70
C ASN A 215 -29.92 -2.32 -20.34
N GLY A 216 -29.63 -2.49 -19.05
CA GLY A 216 -28.51 -3.29 -18.56
C GLY A 216 -27.11 -2.64 -18.75
N LYS A 217 -27.05 -1.38 -19.17
CA LYS A 217 -25.81 -0.63 -19.36
C LYS A 217 -25.75 0.54 -18.39
N ILE A 218 -24.62 0.69 -17.72
CA ILE A 218 -24.38 1.84 -16.86
C ILE A 218 -24.22 3.08 -17.74
N LYS A 219 -24.91 4.17 -17.38
CA LYS A 219 -24.88 5.48 -18.04
C LYS A 219 -24.25 6.57 -17.20
N GLY A 220 -24.13 6.35 -15.90
CA GLY A 220 -23.58 7.31 -14.97
C GLY A 220 -23.66 6.84 -13.53
N ILE A 221 -23.35 7.76 -12.63
CA ILE A 221 -23.41 7.59 -11.18
C ILE A 221 -24.25 8.68 -10.54
N GLN A 222 -24.86 8.35 -9.42
CA GLN A 222 -25.50 9.28 -8.51
C GLN A 222 -24.53 9.53 -7.36
N THR A 223 -24.34 10.79 -7.02
CA THR A 223 -23.38 11.16 -5.97
C THR A 223 -23.93 12.21 -5.02
N SER A 224 -23.28 12.40 -3.88
CA SER A 224 -23.58 13.49 -2.96
C SER A 224 -23.40 14.90 -3.55
N LYS A 225 -22.69 15.01 -4.70
CA LYS A 225 -22.49 16.26 -5.46
C LYS A 225 -23.31 16.34 -6.74
N GLY A 226 -24.31 15.46 -6.90
CA GLY A 226 -25.20 15.39 -8.07
C GLY A 226 -24.89 14.20 -9.00
N ASN A 227 -25.69 14.09 -10.05
CA ASN A 227 -25.58 13.00 -11.03
C ASN A 227 -24.55 13.31 -12.09
N ILE A 228 -23.73 12.33 -12.45
CA ILE A 228 -22.62 12.47 -13.41
C ILE A 228 -22.74 11.34 -14.43
N LYS A 229 -22.81 11.68 -15.71
CA LYS A 229 -22.80 10.71 -16.80
C LYS A 229 -21.39 10.20 -17.08
N ALA A 230 -21.29 8.93 -17.51
CA ALA A 230 -20.02 8.32 -17.90
C ALA A 230 -20.22 7.26 -18.97
N LYS A 231 -19.25 7.16 -19.89
CA LYS A 231 -19.19 6.07 -20.86
C LYS A 231 -18.67 4.77 -20.26
N LYS A 232 -17.74 4.89 -19.30
CA LYS A 232 -17.14 3.76 -18.57
C LYS A 232 -16.94 4.12 -17.09
N ILE A 233 -17.07 3.12 -16.21
CA ILE A 233 -16.88 3.29 -14.78
C ILE A 233 -15.94 2.19 -14.29
N GLY A 234 -14.93 2.57 -13.52
CA GLY A 234 -14.02 1.67 -12.82
C GLY A 234 -14.24 1.73 -11.31
N LEU A 235 -14.34 0.57 -10.67
CA LEU A 235 -14.45 0.46 -9.22
C LEU A 235 -13.06 0.17 -8.62
N CYS A 236 -12.52 1.11 -7.85
CA CYS A 236 -11.23 0.99 -7.14
C CYS A 236 -11.41 1.24 -5.65
N VAL A 237 -12.41 0.62 -5.04
CA VAL A 237 -12.90 0.92 -3.68
C VAL A 237 -12.51 -0.13 -2.64
N ALA A 238 -11.57 -1.02 -2.99
CA ALA A 238 -11.02 -2.05 -2.09
C ALA A 238 -12.11 -2.79 -1.30
N GLY A 239 -12.07 -2.76 0.01
CA GLY A 239 -13.04 -3.45 0.87
C GLY A 239 -14.50 -3.02 0.70
N SER A 240 -14.78 -1.87 0.10
CA SER A 240 -16.14 -1.41 -0.17
C SER A 240 -16.72 -1.93 -1.50
N THR A 241 -16.03 -2.85 -2.21
CA THR A 241 -16.44 -3.32 -3.54
C THR A 241 -17.84 -3.95 -3.54
N ASN A 242 -18.14 -4.82 -2.56
CA ASN A 242 -19.46 -5.44 -2.48
C ASN A 242 -20.60 -4.44 -2.19
N ILE A 243 -20.32 -3.39 -1.40
CA ILE A 243 -21.32 -2.34 -1.12
C ILE A 243 -21.78 -1.67 -2.42
N LEU A 244 -20.83 -1.37 -3.33
CA LEU A 244 -21.18 -0.75 -4.61
C LEU A 244 -21.74 -1.79 -5.61
N ALA A 245 -21.27 -3.03 -5.57
CA ALA A 245 -21.79 -4.11 -6.40
C ALA A 245 -23.29 -4.41 -6.09
N GLU A 246 -23.66 -4.38 -4.82
CA GLU A 246 -25.05 -4.55 -4.37
C GLU A 246 -26.00 -3.48 -4.92
N MET A 247 -25.52 -2.23 -5.12
CA MET A 247 -26.33 -1.18 -5.77
C MET A 247 -26.66 -1.52 -7.23
N LEU A 248 -25.92 -2.45 -7.83
CA LEU A 248 -26.13 -2.98 -9.19
C LEU A 248 -26.80 -4.37 -9.19
N ASN A 249 -27.29 -4.85 -8.04
CA ASN A 249 -27.76 -6.22 -7.85
C ASN A 249 -26.74 -7.29 -8.26
N MET A 250 -25.45 -6.98 -8.13
CA MET A 250 -24.33 -7.90 -8.39
C MET A 250 -23.80 -8.47 -7.07
N LYS A 251 -23.58 -9.78 -7.06
CA LYS A 251 -22.92 -10.45 -5.93
C LYS A 251 -21.55 -10.94 -6.38
N LEU A 252 -20.51 -10.47 -5.72
CA LEU A 252 -19.13 -10.90 -5.97
C LEU A 252 -18.69 -11.90 -4.90
N PRO A 253 -17.90 -12.93 -5.26
CA PRO A 253 -17.41 -13.93 -4.32
C PRO A 253 -16.21 -13.39 -3.52
N VAL A 254 -16.36 -12.24 -2.87
CA VAL A 254 -15.33 -11.59 -2.07
C VAL A 254 -15.90 -11.16 -0.72
N GLU A 255 -15.11 -11.24 0.32
CA GLU A 255 -15.43 -10.77 1.66
C GLU A 255 -14.36 -9.79 2.15
N THR A 256 -14.74 -8.91 3.05
CA THR A 256 -13.86 -7.87 3.58
C THR A 256 -13.54 -8.16 5.04
N HIS A 257 -12.27 -8.43 5.31
CA HIS A 257 -11.74 -8.60 6.64
C HIS A 257 -10.75 -7.49 6.97
N LEU A 258 -10.74 -7.05 8.22
CA LEU A 258 -9.81 -6.04 8.68
C LEU A 258 -8.47 -6.67 9.01
N LEU A 259 -7.42 -6.03 8.53
CA LEU A 259 -6.04 -6.22 8.98
C LEU A 259 -5.68 -5.07 9.90
N GLN A 260 -5.13 -5.38 11.05
CA GLN A 260 -4.73 -4.35 12.00
C GLN A 260 -3.22 -4.13 11.98
N ALA A 261 -2.85 -2.87 12.13
CA ALA A 261 -1.47 -2.46 12.31
C ALA A 261 -1.40 -1.37 13.39
N CYS A 262 -0.28 -1.31 14.05
CA CYS A 262 0.03 -0.27 15.03
C CYS A 262 1.43 0.29 14.79
N VAL A 263 1.66 1.47 15.30
CA VAL A 263 2.95 2.12 15.30
C VAL A 263 3.32 2.51 16.74
N SER A 264 4.60 2.44 17.06
CA SER A 264 5.11 2.92 18.35
C SER A 264 5.38 4.41 18.31
N GLU A 265 5.73 5.00 19.44
CA GLU A 265 6.47 6.24 19.48
C GLU A 265 7.81 6.06 18.76
N PRO A 266 8.39 7.15 18.20
CA PRO A 266 9.68 7.10 17.54
C PRO A 266 10.81 6.68 18.50
N ILE A 267 11.63 5.74 18.04
CA ILE A 267 12.83 5.29 18.76
C ILE A 267 14.06 5.41 17.84
N LYS A 268 15.25 5.27 18.41
CA LYS A 268 16.48 5.22 17.61
C LYS A 268 16.42 4.07 16.61
N PRO A 269 17.07 4.17 15.42
CA PRO A 269 17.17 3.07 14.48
C PRO A 269 17.75 1.83 15.16
N ILE A 270 17.06 0.70 15.05
CA ILE A 270 17.48 -0.58 15.63
C ILE A 270 17.60 -1.68 14.59
N PHE A 271 16.87 -1.61 13.47
CA PHE A 271 17.08 -2.50 12.34
C PHE A 271 16.59 -1.87 11.02
N ASP A 272 17.21 -2.29 9.93
CA ASP A 272 16.99 -1.70 8.63
C ASP A 272 15.99 -2.49 7.76
N HIS A 273 15.79 -3.77 8.05
CA HIS A 273 15.03 -4.68 7.21
C HIS A 273 13.58 -4.78 7.68
N VAL A 274 12.69 -5.13 6.73
CA VAL A 274 11.37 -5.64 7.08
C VAL A 274 11.52 -7.09 7.54
N VAL A 275 10.96 -7.44 8.67
CA VAL A 275 11.01 -8.80 9.22
C VAL A 275 9.60 -9.36 9.32
N THR A 276 9.41 -10.60 8.85
CA THR A 276 8.15 -11.32 8.98
C THR A 276 8.37 -12.63 9.73
N PHE A 277 7.41 -12.99 10.56
CA PHE A 277 7.43 -14.23 11.35
C PHE A 277 6.54 -15.26 10.68
N GLY A 278 7.13 -16.37 10.25
CA GLY A 278 6.41 -17.42 9.53
C GLY A 278 5.38 -18.19 10.37
N ALA A 279 5.51 -18.16 11.70
CA ALA A 279 4.63 -18.90 12.60
C ALA A 279 3.37 -18.11 13.04
N GLY A 280 3.32 -16.80 12.85
CA GLY A 280 2.27 -15.98 13.43
C GLY A 280 1.69 -14.90 12.51
N HIS A 281 1.90 -14.96 11.19
CA HIS A 281 1.46 -13.95 10.23
C HIS A 281 1.76 -12.50 10.64
N PHE A 282 2.84 -12.32 11.37
CA PHE A 282 3.27 -11.04 11.92
C PHE A 282 4.43 -10.46 11.12
N TYR A 283 4.47 -9.15 11.05
CA TYR A 283 5.58 -8.42 10.47
C TYR A 283 5.93 -7.19 11.31
N VAL A 284 7.18 -6.79 11.21
CA VAL A 284 7.69 -5.57 11.83
C VAL A 284 8.67 -4.89 10.88
N SER A 285 8.62 -3.58 10.86
CA SER A 285 9.61 -2.73 10.21
C SER A 285 9.80 -1.46 11.02
N GLN A 286 10.86 -0.72 10.76
CA GLN A 286 11.04 0.61 11.34
C GLN A 286 10.87 1.66 10.26
N SER A 287 10.03 2.67 10.53
CA SER A 287 9.80 3.76 9.60
C SER A 287 11.02 4.71 9.54
N ASP A 288 11.06 5.55 8.51
CA ASP A 288 12.06 6.62 8.37
C ASP A 288 11.97 7.70 9.46
N LYS A 289 10.86 7.76 10.19
CA LYS A 289 10.68 8.63 11.35
C LYS A 289 11.08 7.98 12.68
N GLY A 290 11.44 6.69 12.66
CA GLY A 290 11.83 5.92 13.83
C GLY A 290 10.72 5.12 14.50
N GLU A 291 9.45 5.23 14.06
CA GLU A 291 8.38 4.40 14.62
C GLU A 291 8.55 2.94 14.22
N MET A 292 8.29 2.03 15.15
CA MET A 292 8.12 0.61 14.83
C MET A 292 6.74 0.42 14.23
N VAL A 293 6.69 -0.07 13.00
CA VAL A 293 5.45 -0.42 12.29
C VAL A 293 5.24 -1.91 12.44
N MET A 294 4.19 -2.30 13.10
CA MET A 294 3.86 -3.68 13.41
C MET A 294 2.46 -4.01 12.92
N GLY A 295 2.29 -5.19 12.37
CA GLY A 295 0.97 -5.65 11.96
C GLY A 295 0.97 -7.14 11.71
N GLY A 296 -0.21 -7.66 11.57
CA GLY A 296 -0.43 -9.07 11.35
C GLY A 296 -1.83 -9.43 11.82
N ASP A 297 -2.17 -10.70 11.57
CA ASP A 297 -3.48 -11.24 11.86
C ASP A 297 -4.61 -10.48 11.16
N LEU A 298 -5.78 -11.06 11.14
CA LEU A 298 -6.98 -10.44 10.57
C LEU A 298 -8.18 -10.76 11.44
N ASP A 299 -9.16 -9.89 11.45
CA ASP A 299 -10.41 -10.15 12.12
C ASP A 299 -11.12 -11.34 11.48
N GLY A 300 -11.57 -12.28 12.30
CA GLY A 300 -12.25 -13.50 11.86
C GLY A 300 -13.69 -13.28 11.35
N TYR A 301 -14.12 -12.03 11.19
CA TYR A 301 -15.45 -11.68 10.74
C TYR A 301 -15.41 -10.57 9.67
N ASN A 302 -16.42 -10.56 8.82
CA ASN A 302 -16.56 -9.55 7.77
C ASN A 302 -16.86 -8.18 8.41
N SER A 303 -16.10 -7.16 8.07
CA SER A 303 -16.25 -5.82 8.64
C SER A 303 -15.76 -4.72 7.69
N TYR A 304 -16.43 -3.58 7.75
CA TYR A 304 -16.06 -2.33 7.03
C TYR A 304 -15.56 -1.24 7.98
N ALA A 305 -15.25 -1.57 9.23
CA ALA A 305 -14.72 -0.62 10.17
C ALA A 305 -13.38 -0.04 9.70
N GLN A 306 -13.08 1.19 10.10
CA GLN A 306 -11.84 1.89 9.73
C GLN A 306 -10.92 2.12 10.93
N ARG A 307 -11.23 1.51 12.06
CA ARG A 307 -10.46 1.60 13.31
C ARG A 307 -10.19 0.21 13.82
N GLY A 308 -9.04 0.03 14.47
CA GLY A 308 -8.69 -1.20 15.14
C GLY A 308 -9.61 -1.51 16.32
N ASN A 309 -9.61 -2.75 16.74
CA ASN A 309 -10.27 -3.20 17.96
C ASN A 309 -9.22 -3.74 18.96
N LEU A 310 -9.51 -3.60 20.25
CA LEU A 310 -8.62 -4.07 21.32
C LEU A 310 -8.42 -5.59 21.33
N PRO A 311 -9.45 -6.43 21.08
CA PRO A 311 -9.27 -7.89 21.04
C PRO A 311 -8.24 -8.37 20.02
N THR A 312 -8.12 -7.73 18.85
CA THR A 312 -7.09 -8.09 17.84
C THR A 312 -5.74 -7.44 18.16
N LEU A 313 -5.75 -6.24 18.74
CA LEU A 313 -4.51 -5.57 19.14
C LEU A 313 -3.81 -6.31 20.30
N GLN A 314 -4.56 -6.93 21.18
CA GLN A 314 -4.04 -7.61 22.36
C GLN A 314 -3.14 -8.82 22.02
N PRO A 315 -3.50 -9.76 21.11
CA PRO A 315 -2.58 -10.77 20.62
C PRO A 315 -1.34 -10.21 19.93
N VAL A 316 -1.49 -9.15 19.10
CA VAL A 316 -0.37 -8.49 18.44
C VAL A 316 0.60 -7.92 19.48
N SER A 317 0.12 -7.20 20.47
CA SER A 317 0.95 -6.64 21.53
C SER A 317 1.54 -7.70 22.45
N TYR A 318 0.75 -8.68 22.86
CA TYR A 318 1.19 -9.71 23.80
C TYR A 318 2.14 -10.74 23.18
N THR A 319 1.90 -11.13 21.93
CA THR A 319 2.73 -12.13 21.25
C THR A 319 4.05 -11.54 20.74
N HIS A 320 4.10 -10.24 20.51
CA HIS A 320 5.17 -9.60 19.75
C HIS A 320 5.91 -8.49 20.50
N LEU A 321 5.29 -7.84 21.47
CA LEU A 321 5.96 -6.88 22.37
C LEU A 321 6.63 -7.55 23.55
N THR A 322 6.28 -8.79 23.86
CA THR A 322 7.04 -9.68 24.75
C THR A 322 8.17 -10.41 24.05
N LEU A 323 8.67 -9.91 22.91
CA LEU A 323 10.05 -10.20 22.54
C LEU A 323 10.89 -9.84 23.75
N PRO A 324 11.77 -10.73 24.23
CA PRO A 324 12.40 -10.62 25.54
C PRO A 324 13.37 -9.44 25.56
N THR A 325 12.86 -8.27 25.77
CA THR A 325 13.62 -7.05 26.10
C THR A 325 13.31 -6.58 27.51
N THR A 326 12.45 -7.27 28.26
CA THR A 326 12.31 -7.01 29.69
C THR A 326 13.17 -7.97 30.47
N PRO A 327 14.28 -7.49 31.09
CA PRO A 327 14.79 -8.18 32.24
C PRO A 327 13.66 -8.22 33.27
N TYR A 328 13.46 -9.36 33.86
CA TYR A 328 12.55 -9.56 34.98
C TYR A 328 12.68 -8.42 35.99
N VAL A 329 11.58 -7.77 36.31
CA VAL A 329 11.38 -7.10 37.58
C VAL A 329 10.55 -7.99 38.45
#